data_c46687b4bb8be7e0330202fe0fa662d5
#
_entry.id   c46687b4bb8be7e0330202fe0fa662d5
#
_cell.length_a   1.000
_cell.length_b   1.000
_cell.length_c   1.000
_cell.angle_alpha   90.00
_cell.angle_beta   90.00
_cell.angle_gamma   90.00
#
_symmetry.space_group_name_H-M   'P 1'
#
loop_
_entity.id
_entity.type
_entity.pdbx_description
1 polymer ?
#
loop_
_entity_poly.entity_id
_entity_poly.type
_entity_poly.pdbx_seq_one_letter_code
_entity_poly.pdbx_strand_id
1 'polypeptide(L)'
;MSLSIKDGGAWKEPTKVEIKSGGVWKEVLIGSIKDGGAWKEFYRSTYNLVISSNTNRIYLTSLLTAAQKLGDVVVTINPGVYVYSEITNAPAFITGNDIAGTLTIINNGYIYGAGGAGGTGGNPSSGNGGNGGDGGVGLFIQKNILLTNNGSILGGGGGGGGGAGGNDDQYGSDHDFAGGGGGGGGQSMGAGGARNSTCSGSGCNRQSANGGAGTITARGAGGVGASAGQADAGSGGNGG
;
A
#
# COMPACT_ATOMS: atom_id res chain seq x y z
N MET A 1 10.66 -13.03 -33.40
CA MET A 1 9.98 -13.97 -34.34
C MET A 1 8.90 -14.64 -33.52
N SER A 2 7.63 -14.68 -33.97
CA SER A 2 6.54 -15.32 -33.21
C SER A 2 6.13 -16.62 -33.89
N LEU A 3 5.67 -17.59 -33.10
CA LEU A 3 5.05 -18.81 -33.62
C LEU A 3 3.60 -18.49 -34.00
N SER A 4 3.25 -18.81 -35.24
CA SER A 4 1.86 -18.69 -35.68
C SER A 4 1.43 -19.98 -36.38
N ILE A 5 0.19 -20.39 -36.15
CA ILE A 5 -0.43 -21.55 -36.80
C ILE A 5 -1.57 -21.06 -37.71
N LYS A 6 -1.74 -21.72 -38.86
CA LYS A 6 -2.84 -21.39 -39.77
C LYS A 6 -4.05 -22.25 -39.40
N ASP A 7 -5.14 -21.61 -38.96
CA ASP A 7 -6.38 -22.26 -38.58
C ASP A 7 -7.55 -21.53 -39.28
N GLY A 8 -8.35 -22.29 -40.03
CA GLY A 8 -9.49 -21.75 -40.78
C GLY A 8 -9.12 -20.65 -41.80
N GLY A 9 -7.89 -20.67 -42.35
CA GLY A 9 -7.39 -19.71 -43.29
C GLY A 9 -6.73 -18.46 -42.66
N ALA A 10 -6.85 -18.24 -41.34
CA ALA A 10 -6.22 -17.17 -40.59
C ALA A 10 -4.97 -17.64 -39.85
N TRP A 11 -3.96 -16.75 -39.73
CA TRP A 11 -2.80 -16.99 -38.89
C TRP A 11 -3.13 -16.58 -37.46
N LYS A 12 -2.91 -17.49 -36.50
CA LYS A 12 -3.17 -17.27 -35.07
C LYS A 12 -1.93 -17.60 -34.26
N GLU A 13 -1.67 -16.83 -33.22
CA GLU A 13 -0.65 -17.18 -32.21
C GLU A 13 -1.23 -18.21 -31.26
N PRO A 14 -0.53 -19.36 -31.02
CA PRO A 14 -1.01 -20.36 -30.08
C PRO A 14 -0.92 -19.84 -28.64
N THR A 15 -1.98 -20.05 -27.87
CA THR A 15 -2.00 -19.75 -26.44
C THR A 15 -1.23 -20.80 -25.61
N LYS A 16 -1.03 -21.98 -26.18
CA LYS A 16 -0.31 -23.10 -25.57
C LYS A 16 0.34 -23.97 -26.64
N VAL A 17 1.55 -24.41 -26.40
CA VAL A 17 2.26 -25.40 -27.21
C VAL A 17 2.57 -26.60 -26.35
N GLU A 18 2.30 -27.79 -26.82
CA GLU A 18 2.59 -29.04 -26.11
C GLU A 18 3.36 -30.02 -26.99
N ILE A 19 4.25 -30.81 -26.38
CA ILE A 19 4.95 -31.89 -27.01
C ILE A 19 4.60 -33.23 -26.32
N LYS A 20 4.48 -34.29 -27.08
CA LYS A 20 4.29 -35.64 -26.53
C LYS A 20 5.66 -36.26 -26.23
N SER A 21 5.91 -36.53 -24.95
CA SER A 21 7.15 -37.16 -24.51
C SER A 21 6.86 -38.27 -23.50
N GLY A 22 7.34 -39.48 -23.79
CA GLY A 22 7.06 -40.64 -22.97
C GLY A 22 5.56 -41.02 -22.89
N GLY A 23 4.79 -40.74 -23.93
CA GLY A 23 3.33 -41.00 -23.97
C GLY A 23 2.48 -39.88 -23.32
N VAL A 24 3.08 -38.89 -22.65
CA VAL A 24 2.39 -37.79 -21.94
C VAL A 24 2.59 -36.50 -22.70
N TRP A 25 1.53 -35.69 -22.79
CA TRP A 25 1.62 -34.33 -23.32
C TRP A 25 2.23 -33.39 -22.24
N LYS A 26 3.26 -32.66 -22.65
CA LYS A 26 3.98 -31.70 -21.79
C LYS A 26 3.96 -30.31 -22.42
N GLU A 27 3.69 -29.30 -21.63
CA GLU A 27 3.73 -27.91 -22.08
C GLU A 27 5.15 -27.48 -22.44
N VAL A 28 5.27 -26.79 -23.57
CA VAL A 28 6.52 -26.12 -23.99
C VAL A 28 6.53 -24.74 -23.34
N LEU A 29 7.49 -24.48 -22.48
CA LEU A 29 7.65 -23.17 -21.81
C LEU A 29 8.41 -22.20 -22.71
N ILE A 30 9.44 -22.69 -23.40
CA ILE A 30 10.30 -21.90 -24.31
C ILE A 30 10.57 -22.74 -25.53
N GLY A 31 10.34 -22.21 -26.72
CA GLY A 31 10.74 -22.78 -28.01
C GLY A 31 11.84 -21.98 -28.65
N SER A 32 12.92 -22.66 -29.07
CA SER A 32 14.04 -22.04 -29.77
C SER A 32 14.39 -22.76 -31.05
N ILE A 33 14.85 -22.02 -32.05
CA ILE A 33 15.34 -22.54 -33.32
C ILE A 33 16.81 -22.14 -33.51
N LYS A 34 17.62 -23.02 -34.09
CA LYS A 34 19.00 -22.72 -34.45
C LYS A 34 19.04 -22.06 -35.83
N ASP A 35 19.48 -20.81 -35.89
CA ASP A 35 19.56 -20.02 -37.12
C ASP A 35 20.90 -19.28 -37.15
N GLY A 36 21.67 -19.48 -38.24
CA GLY A 36 23.01 -18.89 -38.38
C GLY A 36 24.01 -19.28 -37.31
N GLY A 37 23.86 -20.49 -36.72
CA GLY A 37 24.74 -20.98 -35.64
C GLY A 37 24.33 -20.57 -34.24
N ALA A 38 23.40 -19.63 -34.07
CA ALA A 38 22.88 -19.17 -32.79
C ALA A 38 21.47 -19.72 -32.51
N TRP A 39 21.16 -20.00 -31.22
CA TRP A 39 19.81 -20.31 -30.80
C TRP A 39 19.00 -19.04 -30.66
N LYS A 40 17.86 -18.97 -31.38
CA LYS A 40 16.90 -17.86 -31.34
C LYS A 40 15.57 -18.36 -30.79
N GLU A 41 15.07 -17.67 -29.76
CA GLU A 41 13.77 -17.95 -29.21
C GLU A 41 12.66 -17.55 -30.19
N PHE A 42 11.65 -18.39 -30.39
CA PHE A 42 10.49 -18.11 -31.23
C PHE A 42 9.15 -18.28 -30.49
N TYR A 43 9.18 -18.89 -29.31
CA TYR A 43 7.99 -19.10 -28.48
C TYR A 43 8.35 -19.02 -27.01
N ARG A 44 7.51 -18.34 -26.24
CA ARG A 44 7.52 -18.33 -24.78
C ARG A 44 6.08 -18.44 -24.27
N SER A 45 5.82 -19.33 -23.31
CA SER A 45 4.51 -19.46 -22.69
C SER A 45 4.13 -18.22 -21.93
N THR A 46 2.84 -17.88 -21.90
CA THR A 46 2.31 -16.77 -21.10
C THR A 46 1.42 -17.30 -20.00
N TYR A 47 1.70 -16.89 -18.76
CA TYR A 47 0.88 -17.18 -17.60
C TYR A 47 0.04 -15.95 -17.23
N ASN A 48 -1.28 -16.14 -17.14
CA ASN A 48 -2.22 -15.10 -16.76
C ASN A 48 -2.64 -15.27 -15.29
N LEU A 49 -2.37 -14.28 -14.46
CA LEU A 49 -2.77 -14.21 -13.06
C LEU A 49 -3.83 -13.11 -12.90
N VAL A 50 -4.99 -13.48 -12.36
CA VAL A 50 -6.07 -12.52 -12.09
C VAL A 50 -6.24 -12.33 -10.58
N ILE A 51 -6.14 -11.09 -10.13
CA ILE A 51 -6.45 -10.69 -8.75
C ILE A 51 -7.90 -10.20 -8.74
N SER A 52 -8.79 -11.03 -8.18
CA SER A 52 -10.24 -10.82 -8.22
C SER A 52 -10.86 -10.48 -6.86
N SER A 53 -10.07 -10.43 -5.79
CA SER A 53 -10.51 -10.09 -4.44
C SER A 53 -9.53 -9.15 -3.75
N ASN A 54 -10.03 -8.37 -2.79
CA ASN A 54 -9.19 -7.50 -1.98
C ASN A 54 -8.10 -8.31 -1.28
N THR A 55 -6.86 -7.86 -1.39
CA THR A 55 -5.69 -8.61 -0.92
C THR A 55 -4.73 -7.69 -0.16
N ASN A 56 -4.42 -8.08 1.08
CA ASN A 56 -3.38 -7.42 1.85
C ASN A 56 -2.02 -7.96 1.40
N ARG A 57 -1.25 -7.12 0.76
CA ARG A 57 0.10 -7.33 0.22
C ARG A 57 0.25 -8.50 -0.74
N ILE A 58 0.75 -8.18 -1.91
CA ILE A 58 1.13 -9.16 -2.93
C ILE A 58 2.65 -9.14 -3.11
N TYR A 59 3.27 -10.29 -2.89
CA TYR A 59 4.61 -10.58 -3.36
C TYR A 59 4.47 -11.49 -4.58
N LEU A 60 4.50 -10.90 -5.79
CA LEU A 60 4.09 -11.58 -7.02
C LEU A 60 4.82 -12.90 -7.25
N THR A 61 6.13 -12.92 -7.05
CA THR A 61 6.92 -14.12 -7.33
C THR A 61 6.64 -15.28 -6.37
N SER A 62 6.04 -15.03 -5.20
CA SER A 62 5.57 -16.09 -4.31
C SER A 62 4.30 -16.78 -4.78
N LEU A 63 3.53 -16.12 -5.66
CA LEU A 63 2.30 -16.66 -6.26
C LEU A 63 2.57 -17.50 -7.51
N LEU A 64 3.81 -17.52 -8.00
CA LEU A 64 4.20 -18.17 -9.23
C LEU A 64 5.07 -19.40 -8.96
N THR A 65 4.79 -20.48 -9.68
CA THR A 65 5.68 -21.66 -9.70
C THR A 65 6.99 -21.35 -10.45
N ALA A 66 8.01 -22.18 -10.25
CA ALA A 66 9.27 -22.03 -10.98
C ALA A 66 9.08 -22.08 -12.51
N ALA A 67 8.17 -22.93 -13.01
CA ALA A 67 7.83 -23.03 -14.42
C ALA A 67 7.17 -21.73 -14.95
N GLN A 68 6.22 -21.16 -14.23
CA GLN A 68 5.56 -19.92 -14.62
C GLN A 68 6.51 -18.73 -14.67
N LYS A 69 7.53 -18.69 -13.79
CA LYS A 69 8.56 -17.65 -13.80
C LYS A 69 9.49 -17.70 -15.02
N LEU A 70 9.57 -18.82 -15.74
CA LEU A 70 10.33 -18.91 -16.98
C LEU A 70 9.59 -18.31 -18.17
N GLY A 71 8.24 -18.21 -18.11
CA GLY A 71 7.39 -17.64 -19.15
C GLY A 71 7.21 -16.14 -19.03
N ASP A 72 6.39 -15.59 -19.94
CA ASP A 72 5.83 -14.26 -19.78
C ASP A 72 4.70 -14.31 -18.74
N VAL A 73 4.56 -13.24 -17.96
CA VAL A 73 3.54 -13.15 -16.91
C VAL A 73 2.68 -11.93 -17.14
N VAL A 74 1.37 -12.12 -17.21
CA VAL A 74 0.38 -11.03 -17.25
C VAL A 74 -0.42 -11.07 -15.95
N VAL A 75 -0.37 -9.99 -15.18
CA VAL A 75 -1.15 -9.82 -13.95
C VAL A 75 -2.26 -8.83 -14.23
N THR A 76 -3.50 -9.24 -13.99
CA THR A 76 -4.66 -8.35 -14.08
C THR A 76 -5.29 -8.16 -12.71
N ILE A 77 -5.41 -6.92 -12.27
CA ILE A 77 -6.19 -6.55 -11.08
C ILE A 77 -7.56 -6.09 -11.57
N ASN A 78 -8.61 -6.77 -11.11
CA ASN A 78 -9.98 -6.50 -11.55
C ASN A 78 -10.49 -5.13 -11.07
N PRO A 79 -11.46 -4.53 -11.78
CA PRO A 79 -12.13 -3.31 -11.31
C PRO A 79 -12.73 -3.47 -9.91
N GLY A 80 -12.58 -2.46 -9.06
CA GLY A 80 -13.08 -2.45 -7.69
C GLY A 80 -12.25 -3.25 -6.68
N VAL A 81 -11.21 -3.97 -7.12
CA VAL A 81 -10.32 -4.74 -6.24
C VAL A 81 -9.23 -3.84 -5.65
N TYR A 82 -9.01 -3.96 -4.34
CA TYR A 82 -7.94 -3.28 -3.61
C TYR A 82 -6.80 -4.25 -3.31
N VAL A 83 -5.60 -3.93 -3.78
CA VAL A 83 -4.33 -4.47 -3.29
C VAL A 83 -3.74 -3.40 -2.37
N TYR A 84 -3.62 -3.69 -1.08
CA TYR A 84 -3.25 -2.68 -0.10
C TYR A 84 -2.21 -3.21 0.91
N SER A 85 -1.59 -2.30 1.65
CA SER A 85 -0.74 -2.64 2.80
C SER A 85 -1.33 -2.03 4.07
N GLU A 86 -1.21 -2.73 5.18
CA GLU A 86 -1.55 -2.23 6.52
C GLU A 86 -0.32 -1.76 7.29
N ILE A 87 0.88 -1.94 6.73
CA ILE A 87 2.15 -1.57 7.36
C ILE A 87 2.99 -0.71 6.42
N THR A 88 3.52 0.38 6.94
CA THR A 88 4.23 1.41 6.13
C THR A 88 5.58 0.95 5.61
N ASN A 89 6.23 0.00 6.28
CA ASN A 89 7.54 -0.54 5.89
C ASN A 89 7.46 -1.68 4.86
N ALA A 90 6.27 -2.00 4.36
CA ALA A 90 6.11 -3.01 3.32
C ALA A 90 5.17 -2.51 2.20
N PRO A 91 5.59 -2.60 0.93
CA PRO A 91 4.76 -2.24 -0.21
C PRO A 91 3.49 -3.09 -0.31
N ALA A 92 2.44 -2.51 -0.89
CA ALA A 92 1.21 -3.25 -1.17
C ALA A 92 1.40 -4.30 -2.27
N PHE A 93 2.16 -3.96 -3.32
CA PHE A 93 2.47 -4.87 -4.42
C PHE A 93 3.97 -4.85 -4.71
N ILE A 94 4.60 -6.02 -4.71
CA ILE A 94 6.02 -6.22 -5.04
C ILE A 94 6.12 -7.15 -6.24
N THR A 95 6.82 -6.72 -7.30
CA THR A 95 6.96 -7.52 -8.52
C THR A 95 7.91 -8.70 -8.37
N GLY A 96 8.96 -8.55 -7.56
CA GLY A 96 10.11 -9.46 -7.59
C GLY A 96 10.97 -9.25 -8.84
N ASN A 97 12.07 -9.99 -8.95
CA ASN A 97 13.04 -9.87 -10.03
C ASN A 97 13.39 -11.22 -10.73
N ASP A 98 12.77 -12.31 -10.31
CA ASP A 98 13.07 -13.68 -10.73
C ASP A 98 12.15 -14.24 -11.85
N ILE A 99 11.36 -13.38 -12.50
CA ILE A 99 10.60 -13.71 -13.71
C ILE A 99 11.53 -13.53 -14.92
N ALA A 100 11.78 -14.59 -15.67
CA ALA A 100 12.69 -14.56 -16.81
C ALA A 100 12.11 -13.85 -18.05
N GLY A 101 10.78 -14.00 -18.27
CA GLY A 101 10.07 -13.37 -19.37
C GLY A 101 9.64 -11.93 -19.08
N THR A 102 8.77 -11.42 -19.95
CA THR A 102 8.13 -10.12 -19.79
C THR A 102 7.12 -10.16 -18.66
N LEU A 103 7.11 -9.14 -17.81
CA LEU A 103 6.06 -8.91 -16.83
C LEU A 103 5.16 -7.78 -17.28
N THR A 104 3.88 -8.08 -17.51
CA THR A 104 2.85 -7.10 -17.82
C THR A 104 1.90 -6.99 -16.63
N ILE A 105 1.61 -5.77 -16.20
CA ILE A 105 0.61 -5.49 -15.14
C ILE A 105 -0.50 -4.64 -15.75
N ILE A 106 -1.73 -5.11 -15.65
CA ILE A 106 -2.95 -4.41 -16.04
C ILE A 106 -3.74 -4.11 -14.76
N ASN A 107 -3.63 -2.87 -14.29
CA ASN A 107 -4.35 -2.45 -13.10
C ASN A 107 -5.66 -1.77 -13.49
N ASN A 108 -6.79 -2.44 -13.26
CA ASN A 108 -8.13 -1.86 -13.38
C ASN A 108 -8.75 -1.55 -12.01
N GLY A 109 -8.05 -1.89 -10.92
CA GLY A 109 -8.45 -1.68 -9.53
C GLY A 109 -7.57 -0.64 -8.83
N TYR A 110 -7.18 -0.94 -7.60
CA TYR A 110 -6.47 -0.03 -6.72
C TYR A 110 -5.26 -0.70 -6.08
N ILE A 111 -4.09 -0.03 -6.10
CA ILE A 111 -2.88 -0.46 -5.39
C ILE A 111 -2.49 0.65 -4.42
N TYR A 112 -2.70 0.44 -3.11
CA TYR A 112 -2.51 1.47 -2.10
C TYR A 112 -1.50 1.05 -1.03
N GLY A 113 -0.49 1.89 -0.80
CA GLY A 113 0.44 1.76 0.32
C GLY A 113 -0.26 2.03 1.66
N ALA A 114 0.32 1.57 2.76
CA ALA A 114 -0.22 1.79 4.10
C ALA A 114 -0.17 3.26 4.50
N GLY A 115 -1.20 3.76 5.15
CA GLY A 115 -1.20 5.09 5.74
C GLY A 115 -0.26 5.20 6.95
N GLY A 116 0.35 6.35 7.12
CA GLY A 116 1.17 6.68 8.29
C GLY A 116 0.33 6.79 9.57
N ALA A 117 0.92 6.47 10.71
CA ALA A 117 0.27 6.64 12.00
C ALA A 117 0.15 8.13 12.37
N GLY A 118 -0.92 8.52 13.04
CA GLY A 118 -1.05 9.85 13.62
C GLY A 118 -0.07 10.09 14.77
N GLY A 119 0.39 11.33 14.92
CA GLY A 119 1.25 11.75 16.02
C GLY A 119 0.53 11.75 17.36
N THR A 120 1.27 11.55 18.44
CA THR A 120 0.74 11.61 19.81
C THR A 120 0.43 13.05 20.24
N GLY A 121 -0.58 13.23 21.08
CA GLY A 121 -0.88 14.52 21.69
C GLY A 121 0.24 15.01 22.61
N GLY A 122 0.47 16.31 22.62
CA GLY A 122 1.53 16.96 23.40
C GLY A 122 1.28 16.92 24.91
N ASN A 123 2.37 16.86 25.66
CA ASN A 123 2.35 16.95 27.11
C ASN A 123 2.21 18.42 27.53
N PRO A 124 1.39 18.76 28.54
CA PRO A 124 1.27 20.13 29.04
C PRO A 124 2.59 20.83 29.41
N SER A 125 3.55 20.06 29.96
CA SER A 125 4.85 20.61 30.36
C SER A 125 5.85 20.82 29.22
N SER A 126 5.73 20.07 28.10
CA SER A 126 6.59 20.18 26.91
C SER A 126 5.96 20.94 25.75
N GLY A 127 4.66 21.10 25.74
CA GLY A 127 3.90 21.85 24.73
C GLY A 127 3.71 21.18 23.40
N ASN A 128 4.68 20.42 22.91
CA ASN A 128 4.70 19.88 21.54
C ASN A 128 3.97 18.55 21.42
N GLY A 129 3.15 18.42 20.40
CA GLY A 129 2.62 17.12 19.93
C GLY A 129 3.67 16.36 19.11
N GLY A 130 3.47 15.06 18.99
CA GLY A 130 4.31 14.19 18.16
C GLY A 130 4.04 14.40 16.66
N ASN A 131 5.03 14.15 15.83
CA ASN A 131 4.86 14.13 14.38
C ASN A 131 4.01 12.93 13.96
N GLY A 132 3.23 13.08 12.88
CA GLY A 132 2.65 11.96 12.18
C GLY A 132 3.70 11.13 11.45
N GLY A 133 3.42 9.85 11.26
CA GLY A 133 4.29 8.93 10.52
C GLY A 133 4.13 9.06 9.01
N ASP A 134 5.15 8.62 8.27
CA ASP A 134 5.12 8.55 6.82
C ASP A 134 4.19 7.45 6.32
N GLY A 135 3.59 7.67 5.14
CA GLY A 135 2.85 6.63 4.43
C GLY A 135 3.78 5.62 3.74
N GLY A 136 3.28 4.44 3.50
CA GLY A 136 4.00 3.33 2.86
C GLY A 136 3.91 3.35 1.33
N VAL A 137 4.68 2.48 0.70
CA VAL A 137 4.75 2.32 -0.76
C VAL A 137 3.58 1.50 -1.28
N GLY A 138 2.91 1.96 -2.36
CA GLY A 138 1.89 1.17 -3.06
C GLY A 138 2.51 0.07 -3.91
N LEU A 139 3.21 0.44 -4.97
CA LEU A 139 3.83 -0.48 -5.93
C LEU A 139 5.36 -0.38 -5.86
N PHE A 140 6.03 -1.52 -5.62
CA PHE A 140 7.48 -1.63 -5.64
C PHE A 140 7.93 -2.51 -6.81
N ILE A 141 8.61 -1.90 -7.78
CA ILE A 141 9.03 -2.53 -9.03
C ILE A 141 10.52 -2.91 -8.93
N GLN A 142 10.83 -4.21 -9.09
CA GLN A 142 12.18 -4.75 -8.99
C GLN A 142 12.75 -5.22 -10.33
N LYS A 143 11.99 -5.15 -11.42
CA LYS A 143 12.42 -5.43 -12.80
C LYS A 143 11.64 -4.55 -13.78
N ASN A 144 12.07 -4.48 -15.03
CA ASN A 144 11.31 -3.80 -16.08
C ASN A 144 9.95 -4.47 -16.27
N ILE A 145 8.90 -3.66 -16.35
CA ILE A 145 7.52 -4.10 -16.56
C ILE A 145 6.85 -3.31 -17.69
N LEU A 146 5.82 -3.89 -18.27
CA LEU A 146 4.83 -3.18 -19.05
C LEU A 146 3.64 -2.90 -18.13
N LEU A 147 3.34 -1.63 -17.88
CA LEU A 147 2.25 -1.23 -16.97
C LEU A 147 1.14 -0.52 -17.75
N THR A 148 -0.07 -1.09 -17.70
CA THR A 148 -1.30 -0.42 -18.09
C THR A 148 -2.08 -0.09 -16.83
N ASN A 149 -2.23 1.21 -16.50
CA ASN A 149 -2.95 1.64 -15.30
C ASN A 149 -4.26 2.33 -15.69
N ASN A 150 -5.36 1.59 -15.57
CA ASN A 150 -6.73 2.10 -15.77
C ASN A 150 -7.43 2.42 -14.43
N GLY A 151 -6.77 2.09 -13.32
CA GLY A 151 -7.23 2.32 -11.96
C GLY A 151 -6.38 3.35 -11.23
N SER A 152 -5.98 3.04 -10.00
CA SER A 152 -5.19 3.94 -9.17
C SER A 152 -4.04 3.21 -8.48
N ILE A 153 -2.85 3.86 -8.47
CA ILE A 153 -1.67 3.39 -7.75
C ILE A 153 -1.18 4.55 -6.88
N LEU A 154 -1.29 4.42 -5.56
CA LEU A 154 -0.96 5.46 -4.61
C LEU A 154 -0.03 4.94 -3.50
N GLY A 155 0.87 5.78 -3.02
CA GLY A 155 1.46 5.64 -1.71
C GLY A 155 0.39 5.85 -0.63
N GLY A 156 0.64 5.40 0.58
CA GLY A 156 -0.19 5.71 1.72
C GLY A 156 -0.08 7.18 2.11
N GLY A 157 -1.15 7.77 2.60
CA GLY A 157 -1.13 9.12 3.15
C GLY A 157 -0.30 9.20 4.42
N GLY A 158 0.37 10.31 4.67
CA GLY A 158 1.05 10.58 5.94
C GLY A 158 0.06 10.74 7.10
N GLY A 159 0.48 10.41 8.31
CA GLY A 159 -0.31 10.68 9.51
C GLY A 159 -0.31 12.17 9.88
N GLY A 160 -1.41 12.65 10.46
CA GLY A 160 -1.49 13.99 11.02
C GLY A 160 -0.63 14.15 12.29
N GLY A 161 -0.05 15.32 12.50
CA GLY A 161 0.66 15.62 13.74
C GLY A 161 -0.29 15.69 14.96
N GLY A 162 0.23 15.37 16.14
CA GLY A 162 -0.51 15.55 17.38
C GLY A 162 -0.66 17.03 17.75
N GLY A 163 -1.72 17.37 18.46
CA GLY A 163 -1.93 18.72 19.01
C GLY A 163 -0.99 19.01 20.17
N ALA A 164 -0.63 20.26 20.35
CA ALA A 164 0.18 20.73 21.47
C ALA A 164 -0.59 20.65 22.80
N GLY A 165 0.13 20.42 23.90
CA GLY A 165 -0.39 20.59 25.25
C GLY A 165 -0.47 22.06 25.60
N GLY A 166 -1.45 22.43 26.41
CA GLY A 166 -1.60 23.79 26.97
C GLY A 166 -1.20 23.85 28.45
N ASN A 167 -0.57 24.93 28.85
CA ASN A 167 -0.23 25.22 30.23
C ASN A 167 -0.49 26.75 30.49
N ASP A 168 -1.20 27.07 31.56
CA ASP A 168 -1.41 28.42 32.01
C ASP A 168 -0.80 28.59 33.38
N ASP A 169 0.26 29.37 33.46
CA ASP A 169 1.02 29.72 34.69
C ASP A 169 0.65 31.09 35.24
N GLN A 170 -0.40 31.78 34.72
CA GLN A 170 -0.57 33.21 34.97
C GLN A 170 -1.17 33.59 36.33
N TYR A 171 -1.81 32.71 37.09
CA TYR A 171 -2.48 33.05 38.33
C TYR A 171 -2.29 32.07 39.49
N GLY A 172 -1.24 32.28 40.26
CA GLY A 172 -1.13 31.65 41.62
C GLY A 172 -0.82 30.18 41.68
N SER A 173 -1.26 29.53 42.77
CA SER A 173 -0.94 28.11 43.05
C SER A 173 -1.78 27.08 42.28
N ASP A 174 -2.73 27.50 41.46
CA ASP A 174 -3.55 26.60 40.63
C ASP A 174 -3.04 26.63 39.19
N HIS A 175 -2.22 25.63 38.83
CA HIS A 175 -1.78 25.44 37.47
C HIS A 175 -2.82 24.62 36.70
N ASP A 176 -3.37 25.21 35.65
CA ASP A 176 -4.26 24.50 34.72
C ASP A 176 -3.44 23.81 33.62
N PHE A 177 -3.62 22.51 33.47
CA PHE A 177 -2.93 21.70 32.47
C PHE A 177 -3.92 21.04 31.52
N ALA A 178 -3.62 21.13 30.21
CA ALA A 178 -4.44 20.52 29.19
C ALA A 178 -3.62 19.67 28.20
N GLY A 179 -3.94 18.41 28.06
CA GLY A 179 -3.26 17.51 27.13
C GLY A 179 -3.74 17.66 25.70
N GLY A 180 -2.84 17.60 24.72
CA GLY A 180 -3.12 17.69 23.31
C GLY A 180 -3.87 16.46 22.76
N GLY A 181 -4.66 16.65 21.73
CA GLY A 181 -5.33 15.56 20.98
C GLY A 181 -4.34 14.80 20.12
N GLY A 182 -4.62 13.52 19.85
CA GLY A 182 -3.82 12.73 18.93
C GLY A 182 -4.10 13.09 17.46
N GLY A 183 -3.10 12.96 16.58
CA GLY A 183 -3.24 13.16 15.14
C GLY A 183 -4.04 12.05 14.48
N GLY A 184 -4.73 12.33 13.37
CA GLY A 184 -5.43 11.33 12.56
C GLY A 184 -4.44 10.42 11.82
N GLY A 185 -4.82 9.16 11.59
CA GLY A 185 -4.06 8.25 10.74
C GLY A 185 -4.18 8.61 9.26
N GLY A 186 -3.14 8.35 8.48
CA GLY A 186 -3.15 8.56 7.04
C GLY A 186 -4.13 7.63 6.32
N GLN A 187 -4.53 8.04 5.11
CA GLN A 187 -5.33 7.19 4.23
C GLN A 187 -4.62 5.85 3.98
N SER A 188 -5.40 4.81 3.71
CA SER A 188 -4.95 3.40 3.61
C SER A 188 -4.52 2.82 4.97
N MET A 189 -5.44 2.79 5.92
CA MET A 189 -5.34 2.07 7.19
C MET A 189 -4.32 2.62 8.21
N GLY A 190 -3.90 3.90 8.13
CA GLY A 190 -3.05 4.52 9.13
C GLY A 190 -3.71 4.53 10.52
N ALA A 191 -2.98 4.13 11.54
CA ALA A 191 -3.47 4.18 12.92
C ALA A 191 -3.61 5.62 13.40
N GLY A 192 -4.67 5.92 14.17
CA GLY A 192 -4.81 7.21 14.86
C GLY A 192 -3.79 7.35 15.99
N GLY A 193 -3.30 8.57 16.21
CA GLY A 193 -2.37 8.88 17.30
C GLY A 193 -3.07 8.87 18.67
N ALA A 194 -2.32 8.50 19.70
CA ALA A 194 -2.80 8.53 21.07
C ALA A 194 -2.94 9.98 21.58
N ARG A 195 -4.00 10.25 22.31
CA ARG A 195 -4.15 11.49 23.07
C ARG A 195 -3.16 11.56 24.23
N ASN A 196 -2.84 12.77 24.70
CA ASN A 196 -2.34 12.93 26.06
C ASN A 196 -3.54 13.17 26.98
N SER A 197 -3.75 12.28 27.96
CA SER A 197 -4.93 12.30 28.84
C SER A 197 -4.78 13.26 30.03
N THR A 198 -3.68 14.00 30.14
CA THR A 198 -3.45 14.92 31.26
C THR A 198 -4.43 16.09 31.17
N CYS A 199 -5.23 16.26 32.19
CA CYS A 199 -6.08 17.41 32.41
C CYS A 199 -6.18 17.59 33.94
N SER A 200 -5.73 18.71 34.48
CA SER A 200 -5.79 19.03 35.90
C SER A 200 -6.06 20.53 36.07
N GLY A 201 -6.57 20.91 37.23
CA GLY A 201 -7.00 22.27 37.54
C GLY A 201 -8.48 22.41 37.79
N SER A 202 -8.93 23.57 38.25
CA SER A 202 -10.29 23.82 38.74
C SER A 202 -11.38 23.84 37.63
N GLY A 203 -11.01 23.75 36.38
CA GLY A 203 -11.91 23.89 35.24
C GLY A 203 -11.74 22.81 34.16
N CYS A 204 -11.37 21.57 34.52
CA CYS A 204 -11.17 20.50 33.54
C CYS A 204 -12.50 20.09 32.89
N ASN A 205 -12.92 20.80 31.87
CA ASN A 205 -14.23 20.69 31.25
C ASN A 205 -14.26 19.75 30.02
N ARG A 206 -13.09 19.45 29.42
CA ARG A 206 -12.99 18.60 28.23
C ARG A 206 -11.74 17.73 28.31
N GLN A 207 -11.90 16.46 28.11
CA GLN A 207 -10.75 15.56 27.93
C GLN A 207 -10.33 15.53 26.46
N SER A 208 -9.02 15.39 26.20
CA SER A 208 -8.47 15.17 24.88
C SER A 208 -8.98 13.84 24.27
N ALA A 209 -9.04 13.75 22.98
CA ALA A 209 -9.44 12.54 22.27
C ALA A 209 -8.29 11.98 21.44
N ASN A 210 -8.30 10.66 21.22
CA ASN A 210 -7.43 10.02 20.23
C ASN A 210 -7.78 10.52 18.84
N GLY A 211 -6.82 10.52 17.94
CA GLY A 211 -7.07 10.64 16.52
C GLY A 211 -7.80 9.40 15.99
N GLY A 212 -8.63 9.58 14.98
CA GLY A 212 -9.28 8.48 14.26
C GLY A 212 -8.29 7.73 13.38
N ALA A 213 -8.50 6.43 13.21
CA ALA A 213 -7.75 5.65 12.20
C ALA A 213 -8.22 6.02 10.79
N GLY A 214 -7.30 5.96 9.82
CA GLY A 214 -7.63 6.00 8.40
C GLY A 214 -8.31 4.70 7.94
N THR A 215 -9.00 4.76 6.84
CA THR A 215 -9.57 3.60 6.13
C THR A 215 -8.89 3.45 4.76
N ILE A 216 -9.21 2.41 4.01
CA ILE A 216 -8.65 2.23 2.65
C ILE A 216 -8.88 3.46 1.76
N THR A 217 -10.02 4.15 1.94
CA THR A 217 -10.46 5.26 1.07
C THR A 217 -10.48 6.63 1.74
N ALA A 218 -10.19 6.71 3.05
CA ALA A 218 -10.26 7.97 3.78
C ALA A 218 -9.20 8.07 4.87
N ARG A 219 -8.73 9.30 5.09
CA ARG A 219 -7.87 9.64 6.21
C ARG A 219 -8.65 9.68 7.53
N GLY A 220 -7.98 9.46 8.64
CA GLY A 220 -8.53 9.62 9.98
C GLY A 220 -8.61 11.10 10.39
N ALA A 221 -9.60 11.45 11.17
CA ALA A 221 -9.72 12.79 11.76
C ALA A 221 -8.75 12.97 12.93
N GLY A 222 -8.26 14.19 13.14
CA GLY A 222 -7.53 14.56 14.35
C GLY A 222 -8.42 14.52 15.59
N GLY A 223 -7.84 14.14 16.73
CA GLY A 223 -8.51 14.19 18.04
C GLY A 223 -8.56 15.62 18.59
N VAL A 224 -9.61 15.95 19.32
CA VAL A 224 -9.71 17.24 19.99
C VAL A 224 -8.75 17.35 21.17
N GLY A 225 -8.21 18.55 21.44
CA GLY A 225 -7.45 18.85 22.64
C GLY A 225 -8.35 18.94 23.88
N ALA A 226 -7.74 18.84 25.05
CA ALA A 226 -8.40 19.11 26.33
C ALA A 226 -8.52 20.61 26.57
N SER A 227 -9.40 21.01 27.48
CA SER A 227 -9.44 22.36 28.03
C SER A 227 -9.59 22.30 29.57
N ALA A 228 -8.89 23.16 30.27
CA ALA A 228 -8.95 23.31 31.70
C ALA A 228 -8.79 24.78 32.08
N GLY A 229 -9.82 25.35 32.71
CA GLY A 229 -9.79 26.75 33.09
C GLY A 229 -9.49 27.69 31.91
N GLN A 230 -8.33 28.36 31.97
CA GLN A 230 -7.81 29.18 30.87
C GLN A 230 -6.83 28.48 29.96
N ALA A 231 -6.42 27.25 30.29
CA ALA A 231 -5.51 26.45 29.45
C ALA A 231 -6.28 25.64 28.40
N ASP A 232 -5.99 25.89 27.14
CA ASP A 232 -6.53 25.13 26.02
C ASP A 232 -5.39 24.36 25.31
N ALA A 233 -5.62 23.09 25.05
CA ALA A 233 -4.69 22.29 24.27
C ALA A 233 -5.13 22.20 22.80
N GLY A 234 -4.17 22.12 21.91
CA GLY A 234 -4.40 21.96 20.48
C GLY A 234 -5.06 20.64 20.11
N SER A 235 -5.89 20.64 19.08
CA SER A 235 -6.39 19.44 18.43
C SER A 235 -5.32 18.83 17.54
N GLY A 236 -5.35 17.50 17.38
CA GLY A 236 -4.48 16.80 16.42
C GLY A 236 -4.85 17.14 14.98
N GLY A 237 -3.87 17.12 14.09
CA GLY A 237 -4.08 17.26 12.64
C GLY A 237 -4.76 16.02 12.05
N ASN A 238 -5.45 16.21 10.92
CA ASN A 238 -5.95 15.10 10.13
C ASN A 238 -4.80 14.35 9.44
N GLY A 239 -5.01 13.06 9.15
CA GLY A 239 -4.10 12.30 8.28
C GLY A 239 -4.09 12.84 6.86
N GLY A 240 -3.05 12.52 6.12
CA GLY A 240 -2.90 12.79 4.69
C GLY A 240 -3.58 11.74 3.81
#